data_fd9869483e30ade4342314fd594eec52
#
_entry.id   fd9869483e30ade4342314fd594eec52
#
_cell.length_a   1.000
_cell.length_b   1.000
_cell.length_c   1.000
_cell.angle_alpha   90.00
_cell.angle_beta   90.00
_cell.angle_gamma   90.00
#
_symmetry.space_group_name_H-M   'P 1'
#
loop_
_entity.id
_entity.type
_entity.pdbx_description
1 polymer ?
#
loop_
_entity_poly.entity_id
_entity_poly.type
_entity_poly.pdbx_seq_one_letter_code
_entity_poly.pdbx_strand_id
1 'polypeptide(L)'
;MSLEKVYDYFHNYDKQTYQVVACMENEPSEQDIKDFENQYGINLPADFREFTMSPLGGLFMEVREEIWPRAKAFDVGPFWSFCRGIIVYGIAKDIPDFLDIRVRTKELHEEGFTDFIPFLAVVGNGDEIFCFDKDNKIVILDYYNTGEATPVEGTFADCLLDQIAELEERKNRKIRGEDKIS
;
A
#
# COMPACT_ATOMS: atom_id res chain seq x y z
N MET A 1 16.89 5.89 1.11
CA MET A 1 17.09 4.43 1.06
C MET A 1 16.73 3.95 -0.33
N SER A 2 17.45 3.01 -0.89
CA SER A 2 17.22 2.60 -2.28
C SER A 2 16.21 1.46 -2.38
N LEU A 3 15.61 1.29 -3.55
CA LEU A 3 14.75 0.17 -3.87
C LEU A 3 15.44 -1.20 -3.72
N GLU A 4 16.77 -1.25 -3.77
CA GLU A 4 17.52 -2.49 -3.56
C GLU A 4 17.11 -3.22 -2.29
N LYS A 5 16.94 -2.49 -1.17
CA LYS A 5 16.50 -3.09 0.09
C LYS A 5 15.07 -3.64 0.01
N VAL A 6 14.20 -2.99 -0.77
CA VAL A 6 12.85 -3.50 -1.01
C VAL A 6 12.91 -4.81 -1.80
N TYR A 7 13.70 -4.84 -2.87
CA TYR A 7 13.87 -6.05 -3.68
C TYR A 7 14.53 -7.18 -2.89
N ASP A 8 15.54 -6.87 -2.08
CA ASP A 8 16.18 -7.85 -1.19
C ASP A 8 15.18 -8.43 -0.19
N TYR A 9 14.32 -7.59 0.39
CA TYR A 9 13.27 -8.05 1.28
C TYR A 9 12.35 -9.05 0.58
N PHE A 10 11.80 -8.70 -0.59
CA PHE A 10 10.85 -9.56 -1.30
C PHE A 10 11.51 -10.79 -1.93
N HIS A 11 12.82 -10.76 -2.15
CA HIS A 11 13.56 -11.95 -2.57
C HIS A 11 13.68 -12.97 -1.43
N ASN A 12 13.74 -12.51 -0.18
CA ASN A 12 14.04 -13.32 1.01
C ASN A 12 12.91 -13.38 2.04
N TYR A 13 11.73 -12.79 1.78
CA TYR A 13 10.67 -12.74 2.78
C TYR A 13 10.20 -14.14 3.20
N ASP A 14 9.69 -14.24 4.43
CA ASP A 14 9.17 -15.50 4.97
C ASP A 14 7.81 -15.86 4.33
N LYS A 15 7.86 -16.76 3.35
CA LYS A 15 6.69 -17.25 2.61
C LYS A 15 5.75 -18.12 3.45
N GLN A 16 6.19 -18.57 4.62
CA GLN A 16 5.32 -19.31 5.55
C GLN A 16 4.49 -18.35 6.41
N THR A 17 4.98 -17.13 6.61
CA THR A 17 4.31 -16.09 7.39
C THR A 17 3.44 -15.19 6.52
N TYR A 18 3.94 -14.79 5.35
CA TYR A 18 3.29 -13.82 4.48
C TYR A 18 2.88 -14.42 3.13
N GLN A 19 1.75 -13.94 2.64
CA GLN A 19 1.32 -14.14 1.27
C GLN A 19 1.53 -12.84 0.50
N VAL A 20 2.19 -12.94 -0.65
CA VAL A 20 2.46 -11.81 -1.54
C VAL A 20 1.89 -12.10 -2.92
N VAL A 21 1.12 -11.16 -3.45
CA VAL A 21 0.59 -11.16 -4.81
C VAL A 21 1.03 -9.86 -5.48
N ALA A 22 1.48 -9.94 -6.72
CA ALA A 22 1.91 -8.79 -7.51
C ALA A 22 1.67 -9.06 -9.00
N CYS A 23 1.97 -8.09 -9.86
CA CYS A 23 1.72 -8.23 -11.29
C CYS A 23 2.57 -9.33 -11.99
N MET A 24 3.71 -9.67 -11.42
CA MET A 24 4.62 -10.70 -11.93
C MET A 24 5.01 -10.47 -13.40
N GLU A 25 4.47 -11.22 -14.34
CA GLU A 25 4.75 -11.13 -15.78
C GLU A 25 3.83 -10.14 -16.53
N ASN A 26 2.97 -9.44 -15.80
CA ASN A 26 2.01 -8.48 -16.36
C ASN A 26 2.42 -7.03 -16.11
N GLU A 27 3.73 -6.75 -16.09
CA GLU A 27 4.24 -5.40 -15.88
C GLU A 27 3.65 -4.42 -16.91
N PRO A 28 3.39 -3.16 -16.48
CA PRO A 28 2.94 -2.13 -17.40
C PRO A 28 4.03 -1.75 -18.40
N SER A 29 3.60 -1.22 -19.54
CA SER A 29 4.53 -0.58 -20.47
C SER A 29 4.87 0.83 -19.99
N GLU A 30 5.95 1.38 -20.56
CA GLU A 30 6.30 2.80 -20.37
C GLU A 30 5.14 3.74 -20.77
N GLN A 31 4.39 3.36 -21.81
CA GLN A 31 3.24 4.13 -22.27
C GLN A 31 2.09 4.11 -21.26
N ASP A 32 1.85 2.98 -20.61
CA ASP A 32 0.80 2.89 -19.57
C ASP A 32 1.08 3.86 -18.43
N ILE A 33 2.35 3.96 -18.01
CA ILE A 33 2.76 4.90 -16.96
C ILE A 33 2.57 6.36 -17.44
N LYS A 34 3.02 6.66 -18.66
CA LYS A 34 2.87 8.01 -19.25
C LYS A 34 1.42 8.43 -19.41
N ASP A 35 0.55 7.51 -19.80
CA ASP A 35 -0.88 7.79 -19.94
C ASP A 35 -1.49 8.17 -18.58
N PHE A 36 -1.14 7.48 -17.51
CA PHE A 36 -1.55 7.82 -16.16
C PHE A 36 -1.00 9.18 -15.72
N GLU A 37 0.31 9.41 -15.91
CA GLU A 37 0.95 10.68 -15.57
C GLU A 37 0.30 11.86 -16.32
N ASN A 38 0.04 11.68 -17.61
CA ASN A 38 -0.60 12.71 -18.44
C ASN A 38 -2.05 12.98 -18.03
N GLN A 39 -2.81 11.96 -17.68
CA GLN A 39 -4.19 12.08 -17.25
C GLN A 39 -4.33 12.98 -16.03
N TYR A 40 -3.39 12.90 -15.10
CA TYR A 40 -3.43 13.66 -13.84
C TYR A 40 -2.45 14.84 -13.79
N GLY A 41 -1.69 15.07 -14.87
CA GLY A 41 -0.75 16.20 -14.95
C GLY A 41 0.41 16.09 -13.93
N ILE A 42 0.91 14.89 -13.70
CA ILE A 42 1.93 14.60 -12.69
C ILE A 42 3.11 13.85 -13.30
N ASN A 43 4.21 13.84 -12.57
CA ASN A 43 5.31 12.88 -12.77
C ASN A 43 5.47 12.08 -11.49
N LEU A 44 5.31 10.75 -11.58
CA LEU A 44 5.49 9.88 -10.43
C LEU A 44 6.94 9.94 -9.93
N PRO A 45 7.17 9.83 -8.60
CA PRO A 45 8.52 9.71 -8.08
C PRO A 45 9.28 8.55 -8.71
N ALA A 46 10.57 8.76 -8.99
CA ALA A 46 11.38 7.82 -9.77
C ALA A 46 11.41 6.40 -9.20
N ASP A 47 11.54 6.26 -7.89
CA ASP A 47 11.56 4.96 -7.21
C ASP A 47 10.19 4.26 -7.25
N PHE A 48 9.10 4.99 -7.09
CA PHE A 48 7.76 4.43 -7.24
C PHE A 48 7.48 4.00 -8.68
N ARG A 49 7.90 4.80 -9.65
CA ARG A 49 7.79 4.49 -11.08
C ARG A 49 8.55 3.22 -11.43
N GLU A 50 9.79 3.08 -10.97
CA GLU A 50 10.60 1.87 -11.14
C GLU A 50 9.94 0.65 -10.50
N PHE A 51 9.45 0.77 -9.26
CA PHE A 51 8.75 -0.30 -8.55
C PHE A 51 7.49 -0.74 -9.31
N THR A 52 6.69 0.21 -9.78
CA THR A 52 5.45 -0.07 -10.52
C THR A 52 5.72 -0.81 -11.84
N MET A 53 6.86 -0.56 -12.47
CA MET A 53 7.29 -1.23 -13.69
C MET A 53 8.00 -2.56 -13.43
N SER A 54 8.23 -2.93 -12.19
CA SER A 54 8.84 -4.20 -11.80
C SER A 54 7.79 -5.31 -11.65
N PRO A 55 8.20 -6.59 -11.55
CA PRO A 55 7.28 -7.68 -11.22
C PRO A 55 6.53 -7.53 -9.90
N LEU A 56 6.95 -6.62 -9.02
CA LEU A 56 6.31 -6.33 -7.73
C LEU A 56 5.22 -5.25 -7.82
N GLY A 57 5.04 -4.61 -8.97
CA GLY A 57 4.01 -3.59 -9.15
C GLY A 57 2.61 -4.10 -8.84
N GLY A 58 1.77 -3.28 -8.25
CA GLY A 58 0.43 -3.71 -7.82
C GLY A 58 0.49 -4.78 -6.72
N LEU A 59 1.29 -4.54 -5.69
CA LEU A 59 1.57 -5.51 -4.64
C LEU A 59 0.46 -5.57 -3.59
N PHE A 60 0.07 -6.78 -3.25
CA PHE A 60 -0.72 -7.10 -2.06
C PHE A 60 0.07 -8.04 -1.17
N MET A 61 0.28 -7.66 0.08
CA MET A 61 0.98 -8.46 1.06
C MET A 61 0.14 -8.58 2.32
N GLU A 62 -0.09 -9.78 2.79
CA GLU A 62 -0.83 -10.02 4.04
C GLU A 62 -0.20 -11.14 4.85
N VAL A 63 -0.46 -11.14 6.15
CA VAL A 63 -0.13 -12.27 7.02
C VAL A 63 -1.06 -13.43 6.69
N ARG A 64 -0.53 -14.65 6.60
CA ARG A 64 -1.34 -15.84 6.29
C ARG A 64 -2.39 -16.10 7.36
N GLU A 65 -3.53 -16.62 6.93
CA GLU A 65 -4.66 -16.90 7.82
C GLU A 65 -4.35 -17.90 8.92
N GLU A 66 -3.42 -18.82 8.68
CA GLU A 66 -2.95 -19.79 9.67
C GLU A 66 -2.29 -19.14 10.88
N ILE A 67 -1.70 -17.95 10.68
CA ILE A 67 -1.03 -17.18 11.74
C ILE A 67 -1.94 -16.10 12.30
N TRP A 68 -2.64 -15.41 11.43
CA TRP A 68 -3.53 -14.31 11.75
C TRP A 68 -4.84 -14.45 10.97
N PRO A 69 -5.84 -15.14 11.52
CA PRO A 69 -7.13 -15.33 10.86
C PRO A 69 -7.81 -14.01 10.51
N ARG A 70 -8.51 -13.99 9.40
CA ARG A 70 -9.33 -12.84 9.03
C ARG A 70 -10.43 -12.64 10.06
N ALA A 71 -10.71 -11.37 10.36
CA ALA A 71 -11.80 -11.00 11.25
C ALA A 71 -13.14 -11.49 10.68
N LYS A 72 -13.99 -12.02 11.58
CA LYS A 72 -15.37 -12.37 11.27
C LYS A 72 -16.29 -11.19 11.55
N ALA A 73 -17.50 -11.21 10.98
CA ALA A 73 -18.54 -10.27 11.36
C ALA A 73 -18.72 -10.27 12.88
N PHE A 74 -18.76 -9.09 13.49
CA PHE A 74 -18.90 -8.87 14.92
C PHE A 74 -17.66 -9.16 15.78
N ASP A 75 -16.51 -9.49 15.20
CA ASP A 75 -15.25 -9.53 15.96
C ASP A 75 -14.94 -8.16 16.54
N VAL A 76 -14.51 -8.13 17.79
CA VAL A 76 -14.17 -6.92 18.52
C VAL A 76 -12.70 -6.98 18.92
N GLY A 77 -12.01 -5.87 18.75
CA GLY A 77 -10.60 -5.76 19.11
C GLY A 77 -10.07 -4.35 18.88
N PRO A 78 -8.83 -4.08 19.27
CA PRO A 78 -8.19 -2.81 18.97
C PRO A 78 -8.02 -2.66 17.45
N PHE A 79 -8.02 -1.42 16.98
CA PHE A 79 -7.99 -1.10 15.55
C PHE A 79 -6.87 -1.83 14.78
N TRP A 80 -5.66 -1.84 15.35
CA TRP A 80 -4.50 -2.48 14.71
C TRP A 80 -4.72 -3.97 14.43
N SER A 81 -5.57 -4.64 15.21
CA SER A 81 -5.82 -6.09 15.07
C SER A 81 -6.60 -6.46 13.81
N PHE A 82 -7.10 -5.48 13.07
CA PHE A 82 -7.75 -5.66 11.77
C PHE A 82 -6.81 -5.34 10.60
N CYS A 83 -5.61 -4.79 10.89
CA CYS A 83 -4.66 -4.30 9.89
C CYS A 83 -3.61 -5.36 9.55
N ARG A 84 -4.03 -6.43 8.88
CA ARG A 84 -3.22 -7.63 8.63
C ARG A 84 -2.47 -7.66 7.29
N GLY A 85 -2.49 -6.59 6.56
CA GLY A 85 -1.81 -6.49 5.26
C GLY A 85 -1.59 -5.09 4.78
N ILE A 86 -0.88 -4.97 3.67
CA ILE A 86 -0.63 -3.72 2.96
C ILE A 86 -0.90 -3.89 1.46
N ILE A 87 -1.30 -2.81 0.83
CA ILE A 87 -1.48 -2.69 -0.62
C ILE A 87 -0.54 -1.61 -1.13
N VAL A 88 0.21 -1.90 -2.19
CA VAL A 88 0.86 -0.87 -3.01
C VAL A 88 0.14 -0.86 -4.35
N TYR A 89 -0.58 0.21 -4.65
CA TYR A 89 -1.31 0.34 -5.91
C TYR A 89 -0.37 0.39 -7.09
N GLY A 90 -0.78 -0.18 -8.21
CA GLY A 90 0.04 -0.24 -9.40
C GLY A 90 -0.77 -0.17 -10.68
N ILE A 91 -0.05 -0.28 -11.79
CA ILE A 91 -0.60 -0.36 -13.13
C ILE A 91 -0.08 -1.66 -13.73
N ALA A 92 -0.98 -2.55 -14.14
CA ALA A 92 -0.61 -3.80 -14.79
C ALA A 92 -1.75 -4.24 -15.71
N LYS A 93 -1.47 -5.20 -16.59
CA LYS A 93 -2.52 -5.88 -17.36
C LYS A 93 -3.31 -6.77 -16.43
N ASP A 94 -4.63 -6.74 -16.57
CA ASP A 94 -5.56 -7.57 -15.79
C ASP A 94 -5.43 -7.38 -14.26
N ILE A 95 -4.94 -6.23 -13.81
CA ILE A 95 -4.85 -5.91 -12.39
C ILE A 95 -6.26 -5.80 -11.79
N PRO A 96 -6.52 -6.44 -10.62
CA PRO A 96 -7.79 -6.27 -9.93
C PRO A 96 -8.03 -4.81 -9.51
N ASP A 97 -9.28 -4.35 -9.54
CA ASP A 97 -9.64 -2.97 -9.22
C ASP A 97 -9.10 -2.49 -7.87
N PHE A 98 -9.10 -3.35 -6.86
CA PHE A 98 -8.61 -2.99 -5.52
C PHE A 98 -7.10 -2.77 -5.42
N LEU A 99 -6.34 -3.11 -6.47
CA LEU A 99 -4.89 -2.88 -6.58
C LEU A 99 -4.55 -1.84 -7.66
N ASP A 100 -5.55 -1.36 -8.41
CA ASP A 100 -5.34 -0.47 -9.56
C ASP A 100 -5.30 0.99 -9.10
N ILE A 101 -4.13 1.62 -9.27
CA ILE A 101 -3.95 3.03 -8.93
C ILE A 101 -4.90 3.94 -9.72
N ARG A 102 -5.26 3.56 -10.95
CA ARG A 102 -6.17 4.33 -11.81
C ARG A 102 -7.58 4.38 -11.23
N VAL A 103 -8.05 3.26 -10.72
CA VAL A 103 -9.34 3.13 -10.05
C VAL A 103 -9.33 3.92 -8.75
N ARG A 104 -8.33 3.69 -7.90
CA ARG A 104 -8.27 4.33 -6.59
C ARG A 104 -8.06 5.85 -6.68
N THR A 105 -7.25 6.32 -7.62
CA THR A 105 -7.06 7.76 -7.84
C THR A 105 -8.37 8.41 -8.28
N LYS A 106 -9.10 7.79 -9.21
CA LYS A 106 -10.39 8.28 -9.66
C LYS A 106 -11.39 8.42 -8.50
N GLU A 107 -11.53 7.37 -7.69
CA GLU A 107 -12.40 7.39 -6.51
C GLU A 107 -12.05 8.54 -5.56
N LEU A 108 -10.77 8.66 -5.21
CA LEU A 108 -10.28 9.70 -4.30
C LEU A 108 -10.55 11.12 -4.85
N HIS A 109 -10.37 11.32 -6.16
CA HIS A 109 -10.64 12.59 -6.80
C HIS A 109 -12.15 12.90 -6.87
N GLU A 110 -12.99 11.91 -7.06
CA GLU A 110 -14.46 12.06 -7.01
C GLU A 110 -14.94 12.44 -5.59
N GLU A 111 -14.21 12.00 -4.56
CA GLU A 111 -14.43 12.41 -3.17
C GLU A 111 -13.94 13.84 -2.86
N GLY A 112 -13.28 14.51 -3.82
CA GLY A 112 -12.82 15.90 -3.71
C GLY A 112 -11.32 16.07 -3.42
N PHE A 113 -10.56 15.01 -3.31
CA PHE A 113 -9.12 15.05 -3.00
C PHE A 113 -8.26 15.03 -4.25
N THR A 114 -8.44 16.01 -5.12
CA THR A 114 -7.83 16.07 -6.45
C THR A 114 -6.35 16.39 -6.47
N ASP A 115 -5.77 16.78 -5.34
CA ASP A 115 -4.35 17.12 -5.20
C ASP A 115 -3.46 15.92 -4.81
N PHE A 116 -4.07 14.74 -4.66
CA PHE A 116 -3.40 13.57 -4.10
C PHE A 116 -3.47 12.38 -5.05
N ILE A 117 -2.36 11.64 -5.11
CA ILE A 117 -2.28 10.35 -5.83
C ILE A 117 -2.03 9.26 -4.80
N PRO A 118 -3.00 8.37 -4.55
CA PRO A 118 -2.83 7.29 -3.57
C PRO A 118 -1.85 6.24 -4.10
N PHE A 119 -0.92 5.79 -3.27
CA PHE A 119 0.03 4.76 -3.68
C PHE A 119 0.10 3.56 -2.74
N LEU A 120 -0.27 3.73 -1.45
CA LEU A 120 -0.20 2.66 -0.47
C LEU A 120 -1.36 2.75 0.52
N ALA A 121 -1.94 1.61 0.86
CA ALA A 121 -2.96 1.50 1.91
C ALA A 121 -2.64 0.35 2.86
N VAL A 122 -3.04 0.51 4.11
CA VAL A 122 -3.02 -0.56 5.10
C VAL A 122 -4.38 -1.27 5.06
N VAL A 123 -4.38 -2.57 4.82
CA VAL A 123 -5.61 -3.38 4.80
C VAL A 123 -6.28 -3.31 6.17
N GLY A 124 -7.57 -2.98 6.18
CA GLY A 124 -8.34 -2.79 7.41
C GLY A 124 -8.39 -1.34 7.90
N ASN A 125 -7.56 -0.45 7.36
CA ASN A 125 -7.64 0.98 7.63
C ASN A 125 -8.44 1.67 6.52
N GLY A 126 -9.71 1.94 6.79
CA GLY A 126 -10.60 2.62 5.85
C GLY A 126 -10.62 4.14 6.00
N ASP A 127 -9.82 4.71 6.88
CA ASP A 127 -9.84 6.14 7.19
C ASP A 127 -8.71 6.92 6.54
N GLU A 128 -7.56 6.29 6.36
CA GLU A 128 -6.32 6.92 5.93
C GLU A 128 -5.70 6.19 4.75
N ILE A 129 -4.97 6.94 3.93
CA ILE A 129 -4.25 6.41 2.78
C ILE A 129 -2.96 7.21 2.54
N PHE A 130 -1.89 6.52 2.15
CA PHE A 130 -0.64 7.16 1.78
C PHE A 130 -0.73 7.68 0.36
N CYS A 131 -0.42 8.96 0.18
CA CYS A 131 -0.48 9.65 -1.11
C CYS A 131 0.82 10.38 -1.41
N PHE A 132 1.05 10.62 -2.71
CA PHE A 132 1.92 11.71 -3.16
C PHE A 132 1.07 12.98 -3.28
N ASP A 133 1.58 14.10 -2.76
CA ASP A 133 0.99 15.42 -2.97
C ASP A 133 1.46 16.05 -4.28
N LYS A 134 1.07 17.30 -4.53
CA LYS A 134 1.45 18.06 -5.75
C LYS A 134 2.96 18.21 -5.95
N ASP A 135 3.73 18.16 -4.87
CA ASP A 135 5.19 18.29 -4.89
C ASP A 135 5.89 16.93 -4.82
N ASN A 136 5.14 15.84 -5.04
CA ASN A 136 5.62 14.45 -4.93
C ASN A 136 6.14 14.08 -3.53
N LYS A 137 5.70 14.80 -2.51
CA LYS A 137 5.99 14.44 -1.12
C LYS A 137 4.97 13.44 -0.62
N ILE A 138 5.42 12.59 0.28
CA ILE A 138 4.56 11.57 0.89
C ILE A 138 3.76 12.21 2.03
N VAL A 139 2.47 11.93 2.02
CA VAL A 139 1.53 12.33 3.09
C VAL A 139 0.63 11.16 3.45
N ILE A 140 0.16 11.15 4.69
CA ILE A 140 -0.98 10.32 5.10
C ILE A 140 -2.21 11.21 5.03
N LEU A 141 -3.14 10.87 4.15
CA LEU A 141 -4.39 11.60 3.98
C LEU A 141 -5.48 10.91 4.79
N ASP A 142 -6.05 11.62 5.76
CA ASP A 142 -7.26 11.21 6.46
C ASP A 142 -8.47 11.66 5.63
N TYR A 143 -8.87 10.84 4.67
CA TYR A 143 -9.96 11.17 3.74
C TYR A 143 -11.35 10.95 4.33
N TYR A 144 -11.45 10.20 5.43
CA TYR A 144 -12.75 9.85 6.03
C TYR A 144 -13.20 10.82 7.12
N ASN A 145 -12.29 11.25 7.99
CA ASN A 145 -12.65 12.05 9.18
C ASN A 145 -12.37 13.55 9.00
N THR A 146 -11.12 13.92 8.75
CA THR A 146 -10.69 15.33 8.83
C THR A 146 -10.36 15.96 7.47
N GLY A 147 -10.00 15.18 6.48
CA GLY A 147 -9.46 15.69 5.22
C GLY A 147 -8.04 16.22 5.33
N GLU A 148 -7.37 16.04 6.46
CA GLU A 148 -6.02 16.53 6.69
C GLU A 148 -4.98 15.59 6.08
N ALA A 149 -3.89 16.17 5.57
CA ALA A 149 -2.72 15.46 5.06
C ALA A 149 -1.53 15.68 5.99
N THR A 150 -1.02 14.62 6.58
CA THR A 150 0.14 14.64 7.48
C THR A 150 1.39 14.25 6.72
N PRO A 151 2.45 15.10 6.69
CA PRO A 151 3.70 14.76 6.00
C PRO A 151 4.39 13.54 6.58
N VAL A 152 4.97 12.73 5.69
CA VAL A 152 5.82 11.58 6.02
C VAL A 152 7.19 11.81 5.39
N GLU A 153 8.23 11.75 6.21
CA GLU A 153 9.60 11.91 5.72
C GLU A 153 10.08 10.67 4.96
N GLY A 154 10.96 10.89 3.99
CA GLY A 154 11.61 9.83 3.23
C GLY A 154 11.04 9.63 1.83
N THR A 155 11.51 8.58 1.19
CA THR A 155 11.14 8.17 -0.16
C THR A 155 10.03 7.12 -0.14
N PHE A 156 9.50 6.77 -1.32
CA PHE A 156 8.59 5.65 -1.45
C PHE A 156 9.19 4.35 -0.87
N ALA A 157 10.46 4.07 -1.19
CA ALA A 157 11.14 2.88 -0.68
C ALA A 157 11.22 2.87 0.86
N ASP A 158 11.54 4.02 1.47
CA ASP A 158 11.54 4.15 2.93
C ASP A 158 10.15 3.89 3.52
N CYS A 159 9.13 4.51 2.95
CA CYS A 159 7.75 4.34 3.38
C CYS A 159 7.29 2.87 3.29
N LEU A 160 7.59 2.19 2.20
CA LEU A 160 7.22 0.79 2.04
C LEU A 160 7.92 -0.12 3.07
N LEU A 161 9.23 0.08 3.28
CA LEU A 161 9.96 -0.69 4.29
C LEU A 161 9.45 -0.45 5.71
N ASP A 162 9.10 0.80 6.04
CA ASP A 162 8.50 1.13 7.33
C ASP A 162 7.15 0.44 7.51
N GLN A 163 6.31 0.42 6.49
CA GLN A 163 5.01 -0.25 6.55
C GLN A 163 5.13 -1.78 6.65
N ILE A 164 6.14 -2.37 6.01
CA ILE A 164 6.45 -3.79 6.18
C ILE A 164 6.88 -4.08 7.63
N ALA A 165 7.75 -3.24 8.20
CA ALA A 165 8.19 -3.38 9.60
C ALA A 165 7.02 -3.23 10.59
N GLU A 166 6.12 -2.28 10.34
CA GLU A 166 4.92 -2.11 11.15
C GLU A 166 3.95 -3.29 11.04
N LEU A 167 3.80 -3.86 9.85
CA LEU A 167 3.00 -5.07 9.65
C LEU A 167 3.60 -6.25 10.45
N GLU A 168 4.91 -6.41 10.43
CA GLU A 168 5.60 -7.42 11.22
C GLU A 168 5.37 -7.24 12.72
N GLU A 169 5.47 -6.01 13.22
CA GLU A 169 5.19 -5.73 14.63
C GLU A 169 3.73 -6.03 15.00
N ARG A 170 2.77 -5.64 14.17
CA ARG A 170 1.36 -5.99 14.39
C ARG A 170 1.16 -7.51 14.41
N LYS A 171 1.80 -8.24 13.51
CA LYS A 171 1.77 -9.71 13.51
C LYS A 171 2.33 -10.27 14.82
N ASN A 172 3.46 -9.76 15.28
CA ASN A 172 4.06 -10.20 16.54
C ASN A 172 3.14 -9.94 17.73
N ARG A 173 2.50 -8.78 17.77
CA ARG A 173 1.49 -8.45 18.79
C ARG A 173 0.31 -9.42 18.74
N LYS A 174 -0.16 -9.78 17.54
CA LYS A 174 -1.23 -10.76 17.36
C LYS A 174 -0.83 -12.14 17.90
N ILE A 175 0.39 -12.59 17.60
CA ILE A 175 0.92 -13.86 18.10
C ILE A 175 1.01 -13.87 19.63
N ARG A 176 1.38 -12.73 20.24
CA ARG A 176 1.41 -12.57 21.70
C ARG A 176 0.02 -12.46 22.35
N GLY A 177 -1.05 -12.40 21.55
CA GLY A 177 -2.42 -12.29 22.04
C GLY A 177 -2.79 -10.92 22.61
N GLU A 178 -2.09 -9.85 22.19
CA GLU A 178 -2.33 -8.48 22.70
C GLU A 178 -3.63 -7.85 22.17
N ASP A 179 -4.27 -8.48 21.18
CA ASP A 179 -5.58 -8.08 20.65
C ASP A 179 -6.76 -8.57 21.50
N LYS A 180 -6.53 -9.45 22.46
CA LYS A 180 -7.58 -9.99 23.32
C LYS A 180 -7.97 -8.99 24.38
N ILE A 181 -9.26 -8.70 24.45
CA ILE A 181 -9.85 -7.89 25.50
C ILE A 181 -10.03 -8.81 26.72
N SER A 182 -9.33 -8.49 27.80
CA SER A 182 -9.44 -9.19 29.07
C SER A 182 -10.70 -8.76 29.84
#